data_58999b79c8c97c47812cc96f787b37e5
#
_entry.id   58999b79c8c97c47812cc96f787b37e5
#
_cell.length_a   1.000
_cell.length_b   1.000
_cell.length_c   1.000
_cell.angle_alpha   90.00
_cell.angle_beta   90.00
_cell.angle_gamma   90.00
#
_symmetry.space_group_name_H-M   'P 1'
#
loop_
_entity.id
_entity.type
_entity.pdbx_description
1 polymer ?
#
loop_
_entity_poly.entity_id
_entity_poly.type
_entity_poly.pdbx_seq_one_letter_code
_entity_poly.pdbx_strand_id
1 'polypeptide(L)'
;IDLIMERDPQIDTLILGCTHYPILMPKIQKHVPKNVQIVAQGEYVAESLKDYFRRHPDMDARCTKHGSVKYFTTENPEKFKETARIFLHEQVNVEHVDLE
;
A
#
# COMPACT_ATOMS: atom_id res chain seq x y z
N ILE A 1 3.79 17.80 -7.53
CA ILE A 1 5.17 17.29 -7.61
C ILE A 1 6.04 18.27 -8.37
N ASP A 2 5.65 18.66 -9.58
CA ASP A 2 6.46 19.55 -10.43
C ASP A 2 6.87 20.85 -9.74
N LEU A 3 5.93 21.51 -9.05
CA LEU A 3 6.22 22.75 -8.31
C LEU A 3 7.23 22.57 -7.17
N ILE A 4 7.21 21.42 -6.52
CA ILE A 4 8.16 21.12 -5.44
C ILE A 4 9.55 20.88 -6.03
N MET A 5 9.63 20.13 -7.11
CA MET A 5 10.88 19.85 -7.81
C MET A 5 11.52 21.11 -8.41
N GLU A 6 10.70 22.05 -8.88
CA GLU A 6 11.18 23.35 -9.37
C GLU A 6 11.75 24.21 -8.25
N ARG A 7 11.16 24.14 -7.05
CA ARG A 7 11.64 24.93 -5.90
C ARG A 7 12.97 24.45 -5.34
N ASP A 8 13.19 23.13 -5.40
CA ASP A 8 14.44 22.55 -4.91
C ASP A 8 14.88 21.41 -5.83
N PRO A 9 15.75 21.71 -6.80
CA PRO A 9 16.27 20.68 -7.72
C PRO A 9 17.27 19.71 -7.07
N GLN A 10 17.64 19.91 -5.80
CA GLN A 10 18.54 19.01 -5.08
C GLN A 10 17.82 17.87 -4.36
N ILE A 11 16.50 17.82 -4.42
CA ILE A 11 15.73 16.72 -3.86
C ILE A 11 16.13 15.40 -4.54
N ASP A 12 16.54 14.43 -3.75
CA ASP A 12 16.96 13.11 -4.20
C ASP A 12 16.03 11.99 -3.78
N THR A 13 15.13 12.24 -2.84
CA THR A 13 14.23 11.24 -2.26
C THR A 13 12.84 11.81 -2.07
N LEU A 14 11.83 11.06 -2.52
CA LEU A 14 10.42 11.40 -2.33
C LEU A 14 9.73 10.27 -1.54
N ILE A 15 9.23 10.60 -0.37
CA ILE A 15 8.48 9.67 0.47
C ILE A 15 6.99 9.83 0.22
N LEU A 16 6.32 8.75 -0.16
CA LEU A 16 4.87 8.73 -0.32
C LEU A 16 4.21 8.48 1.04
N GLY A 17 3.88 9.55 1.75
CA GLY A 17 3.37 9.50 3.12
C GLY A 17 1.87 9.18 3.26
N CYS A 18 1.20 8.77 2.18
CA CYS A 18 -0.20 8.38 2.21
C CYS A 18 -0.33 6.94 1.70
N THR A 19 -1.17 6.15 2.34
CA THR A 19 -1.39 4.74 1.98
C THR A 19 -1.97 4.55 0.59
N HIS A 20 -2.63 5.56 0.04
CA HIS A 20 -3.25 5.51 -1.29
C HIS A 20 -2.30 5.90 -2.43
N TYR A 21 -1.23 6.63 -2.15
CA TYR A 21 -0.32 7.12 -3.17
C TYR A 21 0.37 6.01 -3.99
N PRO A 22 0.75 4.86 -3.41
CA PRO A 22 1.33 3.77 -4.20
C PRO A 22 0.45 3.25 -5.33
N ILE A 23 -0.87 3.38 -5.20
CA ILE A 23 -1.82 3.00 -6.25
C ILE A 23 -1.63 3.89 -7.50
N LEU A 24 -1.19 5.12 -7.31
CA LEU A 24 -0.93 6.09 -8.37
C LEU A 24 0.54 6.08 -8.84
N MET A 25 1.32 5.09 -8.42
CA MET A 25 2.76 5.04 -8.72
C MET A 25 3.11 5.28 -10.19
N PRO A 26 2.42 4.67 -11.18
CA PRO A 26 2.76 4.91 -12.58
C PRO A 26 2.64 6.38 -13.01
N LYS A 27 1.67 7.10 -12.43
CA LYS A 27 1.47 8.54 -12.70
C LYS A 27 2.51 9.38 -11.97
N ILE A 28 2.80 9.05 -10.72
CA ILE A 28 3.79 9.75 -9.91
C ILE A 28 5.18 9.66 -10.55
N GLN A 29 5.56 8.48 -11.03
CA GLN A 29 6.85 8.25 -11.69
C GLN A 29 7.06 9.11 -12.93
N LYS A 30 5.99 9.47 -13.63
CA LYS A 30 6.07 10.35 -14.81
C LYS A 30 6.46 11.78 -14.47
N HIS A 31 6.17 12.22 -13.26
CA HIS A 31 6.43 13.59 -12.79
C HIS A 31 7.64 13.71 -11.87
N VAL A 32 8.32 12.60 -11.61
CA VAL A 32 9.50 12.57 -10.75
C VAL A 32 10.73 12.32 -11.61
N PRO A 33 11.79 13.15 -11.47
CA PRO A 33 13.04 12.94 -12.19
C PRO A 33 13.64 11.56 -11.90
N LYS A 34 14.34 10.99 -12.87
CA LYS A 34 14.91 9.63 -12.76
C LYS A 34 15.96 9.49 -11.65
N ASN A 35 16.59 10.59 -11.28
CA ASN A 35 17.59 10.60 -10.19
C ASN A 35 16.98 10.70 -8.79
N VAL A 36 15.65 10.82 -8.69
CA VAL A 36 14.94 10.90 -7.41
C VAL A 36 14.39 9.52 -7.06
N GLN A 37 14.75 9.04 -5.87
CA GLN A 37 14.24 7.78 -5.36
C GLN A 37 12.83 7.99 -4.77
N ILE A 38 11.89 7.13 -5.16
CA ILE A 38 10.55 7.12 -4.58
C ILE A 38 10.47 6.02 -3.53
N VAL A 39 10.07 6.39 -2.32
CA VAL A 39 9.90 5.47 -1.19
C VAL A 39 8.41 5.32 -0.89
N ALA A 40 7.87 4.13 -1.10
CA ALA A 40 6.52 3.76 -0.72
C ALA A 40 6.57 2.85 0.51
N GLN A 41 5.68 3.08 1.47
CA GLN A 41 5.71 2.37 2.76
C GLN A 41 5.44 0.87 2.64
N GLY A 42 4.57 0.46 1.71
CA GLY A 42 4.07 -0.91 1.63
C GLY A 42 5.15 -1.98 1.58
N GLU A 43 6.13 -1.82 0.70
CA GLU A 43 7.22 -2.77 0.55
C GLU A 43 8.10 -2.85 1.80
N TYR A 44 8.43 -1.71 2.38
CA TYR A 44 9.25 -1.67 3.60
C TYR A 44 8.55 -2.31 4.79
N VAL A 45 7.25 -2.05 4.94
CA VAL A 45 6.44 -2.66 6.01
C VAL A 45 6.34 -4.18 5.80
N ALA A 46 6.10 -4.62 4.57
CA ALA A 46 6.00 -6.05 4.26
C ALA A 46 7.32 -6.78 4.53
N GLU A 47 8.45 -6.23 4.12
CA GLU A 47 9.76 -6.81 4.39
C GLU A 47 10.08 -6.81 5.91
N SER A 48 9.73 -5.76 6.63
CA SER A 48 9.88 -5.70 8.07
C SER A 48 9.04 -6.76 8.79
N LEU A 49 7.81 -6.98 8.33
CA LEU A 49 6.93 -8.01 8.89
C LEU A 49 7.48 -9.41 8.61
N LYS A 50 7.97 -9.64 7.39
CA LYS A 50 8.62 -10.90 7.02
C LYS A 50 9.82 -11.19 7.92
N ASP A 51 10.67 -10.20 8.16
CA ASP A 51 11.82 -10.33 9.05
C ASP A 51 11.38 -10.57 10.50
N TYR A 52 10.34 -9.90 10.95
CA TYR A 52 9.75 -10.13 12.28
C TYR A 52 9.34 -11.61 12.47
N PHE A 53 8.61 -12.18 11.53
CA PHE A 53 8.19 -13.59 11.60
C PHE A 53 9.37 -14.55 11.54
N ARG A 54 10.42 -14.21 10.79
CA ARG A 54 11.64 -15.01 10.76
C ARG A 54 12.32 -15.06 12.14
N ARG A 55 12.33 -13.93 12.84
CA ARG A 55 12.91 -13.82 14.18
C ARG A 55 12.00 -14.33 15.30
N HIS A 56 10.72 -14.49 15.02
CA HIS A 56 9.70 -14.92 15.96
C HIS A 56 8.92 -16.12 15.40
N PRO A 57 9.55 -17.33 15.34
CA PRO A 57 8.91 -18.50 14.74
C PRO A 57 7.62 -18.93 15.46
N ASP A 58 7.50 -18.66 16.75
CA ASP A 58 6.30 -18.91 17.53
C ASP A 58 5.11 -18.09 17.05
N MET A 59 5.32 -16.83 16.71
CA MET A 59 4.28 -15.97 16.15
C MET A 59 3.90 -16.40 14.75
N ASP A 60 4.88 -16.74 13.92
CA ASP A 60 4.63 -17.25 12.57
C ASP A 60 3.78 -18.53 12.59
N ALA A 61 4.08 -19.46 13.50
CA ALA A 61 3.34 -20.70 13.65
C ALA A 61 1.87 -20.50 14.07
N ARG A 62 1.56 -19.39 14.75
CA ARG A 62 0.21 -19.05 15.19
C ARG A 62 -0.65 -18.41 14.09
N CYS A 63 -0.06 -18.01 12.99
CA CYS A 63 -0.77 -17.40 11.87
C CYS A 63 -1.24 -18.47 10.89
N THR A 64 -2.41 -18.26 10.30
CA THR A 64 -2.89 -19.12 9.21
C THR A 64 -1.98 -18.96 7.98
N LYS A 65 -1.89 -20.02 7.20
CA LYS A 65 -1.06 -20.07 5.99
C LYS A 65 -1.95 -20.09 4.75
N HIS A 66 -1.35 -20.14 3.59
CA HIS A 66 -1.97 -20.24 2.26
C HIS A 66 -2.46 -18.91 1.64
N GLY A 67 -2.13 -17.77 2.27
CA GLY A 67 -2.32 -16.47 1.63
C GLY A 67 -3.76 -16.06 1.39
N SER A 68 -4.71 -16.51 2.23
CA SER A 68 -6.09 -16.04 2.12
C SER A 68 -6.21 -14.62 2.65
N VAL A 69 -7.03 -13.80 1.97
CA VAL A 69 -7.27 -12.40 2.35
C VAL A 69 -8.76 -12.18 2.51
N LYS A 70 -9.14 -11.56 3.63
CA LYS A 70 -10.51 -11.09 3.87
C LYS A 70 -10.51 -9.57 4.02
N TYR A 71 -11.46 -8.92 3.37
CA TYR A 71 -11.62 -7.48 3.45
C TYR A 71 -12.88 -7.13 4.23
N PHE A 72 -12.76 -6.16 5.11
CA PHE A 72 -13.87 -5.66 5.92
C PHE A 72 -13.99 -4.15 5.75
N THR A 73 -15.21 -3.66 5.71
CA THR A 73 -15.48 -2.21 5.64
C THR A 73 -16.65 -1.84 6.54
N THR A 74 -16.59 -0.65 7.10
CA THR A 74 -17.71 -0.04 7.85
C THR A 74 -18.71 0.66 6.92
N GLU A 75 -18.36 0.79 5.64
CA GLU A 75 -19.21 1.40 4.61
C GLU A 75 -19.94 0.34 3.79
N ASN A 76 -20.52 0.76 2.66
CA ASN A 76 -21.21 -0.14 1.74
C ASN A 76 -20.20 -1.09 1.06
N PRO A 77 -20.30 -2.43 1.28
CA PRO A 77 -19.40 -3.39 0.67
C PRO A 77 -19.36 -3.36 -0.86
N GLU A 78 -20.49 -3.12 -1.50
CA GLU A 78 -20.57 -3.10 -2.97
C GLU A 78 -19.78 -1.94 -3.56
N LYS A 79 -19.83 -0.76 -2.93
CA LYS A 79 -19.06 0.40 -3.34
C LYS A 79 -17.55 0.16 -3.15
N PHE A 80 -17.17 -0.47 -2.05
CA PHE A 80 -15.79 -0.85 -1.79
C PHE A 80 -15.28 -1.83 -2.86
N LYS A 81 -16.08 -2.85 -3.20
CA LYS A 81 -15.74 -3.84 -4.24
C LYS A 81 -15.49 -3.19 -5.60
N GLU A 82 -16.33 -2.24 -6.00
CA GLU A 82 -16.15 -1.52 -7.28
C GLU A 82 -14.83 -0.76 -7.32
N THR A 83 -14.54 -0.02 -6.26
CA THR A 83 -13.29 0.76 -6.16
C THR A 83 -12.07 -0.16 -6.13
N ALA A 84 -12.12 -1.23 -5.35
CA ALA A 84 -11.04 -2.20 -5.25
C ALA A 84 -10.76 -2.88 -6.59
N ARG A 85 -11.81 -3.23 -7.35
CA ARG A 85 -11.65 -3.84 -8.67
C ARG A 85 -10.91 -2.92 -9.65
N ILE A 86 -11.17 -1.62 -9.58
CA ILE A 86 -10.52 -0.64 -10.45
C ILE A 86 -9.02 -0.57 -10.16
N PHE A 87 -8.62 -0.57 -8.89
CA PHE A 87 -7.24 -0.38 -8.49
C PHE A 87 -6.43 -1.67 -8.39
N LEU A 88 -7.04 -2.75 -7.92
CA LEU A 88 -6.35 -4.04 -7.75
C LEU A 88 -6.47 -4.95 -8.96
N HIS A 89 -7.35 -4.62 -9.92
CA HIS A 89 -7.64 -5.41 -11.12
C HIS A 89 -8.12 -6.84 -10.82
N GLU A 90 -8.68 -7.06 -9.63
CA GLU A 90 -9.22 -8.36 -9.20
C GLU A 90 -10.49 -8.15 -8.39
N GLN A 91 -11.32 -9.19 -8.33
CA GLN A 91 -12.50 -9.20 -7.48
C GLN A 91 -12.10 -9.56 -6.05
N VAL A 92 -12.66 -8.82 -5.09
CA VAL A 92 -12.42 -9.04 -3.67
C VAL A 92 -13.72 -9.34 -2.95
N ASN A 93 -13.66 -10.21 -1.94
CA ASN A 93 -14.77 -10.46 -1.04
C ASN A 93 -14.70 -9.50 0.12
N VAL A 94 -15.75 -8.69 0.28
CA VAL A 94 -15.81 -7.66 1.30
C VAL A 94 -17.04 -7.88 2.18
N GLU A 95 -16.83 -7.85 3.47
CA GLU A 95 -17.89 -7.97 4.48
C GLU A 95 -18.07 -6.64 5.20
N HIS A 96 -19.32 -6.32 5.52
CA HIS A 96 -19.64 -5.16 6.35
C HIS A 96 -19.39 -5.48 7.82
N VAL A 97 -18.78 -4.55 8.53
CA VAL A 97 -18.59 -4.62 9.99
C VAL A 97 -18.99 -3.31 10.64
N ASP A 98 -19.54 -3.39 11.83
CA ASP A 98 -19.83 -2.24 12.66
C ASP A 98 -18.77 -2.11 13.76
N LEU A 99 -18.27 -0.89 13.94
CA LEU A 99 -17.37 -0.55 15.03
C LEU A 99 -18.18 0.17 16.11
N GLU A 100 -18.25 -0.41 17.27
CA GLU A 100 -18.90 0.23 18.42
C GLU A 100 -17.93 1.05 19.25
#